data_d51740baae1ca84a759b5d5e8c77108a
#
_entry.id   d51740baae1ca84a759b5d5e8c77108a
#
_cell.length_a   1.000
_cell.length_b   1.000
_cell.length_c   1.000
_cell.angle_alpha   90.00
_cell.angle_beta   90.00
_cell.angle_gamma   90.00
#
_symmetry.space_group_name_H-M   'P 1'
#
loop_
_entity.id
_entity.type
_entity.pdbx_description
1 polymer ?
#
loop_
_entity_poly.entity_id
_entity_poly.type
_entity_poly.pdbx_seq_one_letter_code
_entity_poly.pdbx_strand_id
1 'polypeptide(L)' 'MEKVILDSSALKSAAWEGGVMVLEFHRGTSYSYNVDESVFRGLVTAESAGRFFSQHIRKQFTGKKL' A
#
# COMPACT_ATOMS: atom_id res chain seq x y z
N MET A 1 12.02 6.81 5.56
CA MET A 1 10.97 6.04 4.87
C MET A 1 10.86 6.50 3.42
N GLU A 2 11.10 5.61 2.49
CA GLU A 2 11.05 5.94 1.07
C GLU A 2 9.62 5.82 0.55
N LYS A 3 9.15 6.84 -0.14
CA LYS A 3 7.80 6.91 -0.65
C LYS A 3 7.78 6.67 -2.16
N VAL A 4 6.97 5.72 -2.59
CA VAL A 4 6.81 5.41 -4.02
C VAL A 4 5.47 5.96 -4.48
N ILE A 5 5.50 6.80 -5.52
CA ILE A 5 4.27 7.33 -6.11
C ILE A 5 3.68 6.28 -7.03
N LEU A 6 2.41 5.97 -6.85
CA LEU A 6 1.74 4.92 -7.61
C LEU A 6 0.88 5.50 -8.73
N ASP A 7 0.87 4.81 -9.85
CA ASP A 7 0.02 5.17 -10.98
C ASP A 7 -1.28 4.36 -10.86
N SER A 8 -2.16 4.83 -9.98
CA SER A 8 -3.41 4.14 -9.67
C SER A 8 -4.50 5.16 -9.43
N SER A 9 -5.72 4.81 -9.80
CA SER A 9 -6.87 5.69 -9.56
C SER A 9 -7.28 5.71 -8.09
N ALA A 10 -6.90 4.70 -7.32
CA ALA A 10 -7.27 4.60 -5.91
C ALA A 10 -6.12 4.95 -4.97
N LEU A 11 -4.93 4.47 -5.27
CA LEU A 11 -3.76 4.62 -4.41
C LEU A 11 -2.83 5.70 -4.94
N LYS A 12 -2.46 6.63 -4.08
CA LYS A 12 -1.57 7.73 -4.46
C LYS A 12 -0.11 7.37 -4.24
N SER A 13 0.21 6.78 -3.11
CA SER A 13 1.59 6.43 -2.79
C SER A 13 1.66 5.31 -1.78
N ALA A 14 2.84 4.70 -1.70
CA ALA A 14 3.13 3.66 -0.72
C ALA A 14 4.52 3.88 -0.16
N ALA A 15 4.69 3.62 1.12
CA ALA A 15 5.98 3.66 1.78
C ALA A 15 6.08 2.46 2.72
N TRP A 16 7.30 2.00 2.96
CA TRP A 16 7.51 0.85 3.83
C TRP A 16 8.78 1.04 4.65
N GLU A 17 8.69 0.71 5.93
CA GLU A 17 9.85 0.78 6.82
C GLU A 17 9.61 -0.12 8.02
N GLY A 18 10.58 -1.01 8.27
CA GLY A 18 10.56 -1.82 9.48
C GLY A 18 9.32 -2.67 9.68
N GLY A 19 8.75 -3.21 8.61
CA GLY A 19 7.57 -4.06 8.71
C GLY A 19 6.25 -3.30 8.67
N VAL A 20 6.29 -1.99 8.46
CA VAL A 20 5.07 -1.18 8.38
C VAL A 20 4.99 -0.51 7.01
N MET A 21 3.88 -0.73 6.33
CA MET A 21 3.60 -0.08 5.05
C MET A 21 2.53 0.98 5.26
N VAL A 22 2.78 2.18 4.74
CA VAL A 22 1.80 3.27 4.80
C VAL A 22 1.29 3.50 3.38
N LEU A 23 -0.02 3.40 3.20
CA LEU A 23 -0.67 3.66 1.92
C LEU A 23 -1.43 4.96 2.01
N GLU A 24 -1.22 5.82 1.04
CA GLU A 24 -1.93 7.08 0.92
C GLU A 24 -2.91 6.96 -0.24
N PHE A 25 -4.17 7.27 0.01
CA PHE A 25 -5.22 7.17 -0.99
C PHE A 25 -5.52 8.55 -1.59
N HIS A 26 -5.97 8.57 -2.84
CA HIS A 26 -6.27 9.84 -3.51
C HIS A 26 -7.33 10.68 -2.81
N ARG A 27 -8.23 10.05 -2.07
CA ARG A 27 -9.26 10.78 -1.33
C ARG A 27 -8.76 11.43 -0.05
N GLY A 28 -7.45 11.38 0.21
CA GLY A 28 -6.86 12.10 1.32
C GLY A 28 -6.71 11.32 2.61
N THR A 29 -7.05 10.03 2.63
CA THR A 29 -6.86 9.19 3.82
C THR A 29 -5.60 8.36 3.68
N SER A 30 -5.01 7.99 4.81
CA SER A 30 -3.84 7.13 4.86
C SER A 30 -4.07 6.00 5.85
N TYR A 31 -3.53 4.83 5.54
CA TYR A 31 -3.63 3.65 6.39
C TYR A 31 -2.28 3.00 6.53
N SER A 32 -2.04 2.39 7.69
CA SER A 32 -0.82 1.60 7.89
C SER A 32 -1.19 0.11 7.96
N TYR A 33 -0.29 -0.73 7.44
CA TYR A 33 -0.44 -2.17 7.42
C TYR A 33 0.85 -2.82 7.89
N ASN A 34 0.74 -3.87 8.69
CA ASN A 34 1.89 -4.65 9.11
C ASN A 34 2.14 -5.73 8.07
N VAL A 35 3.09 -5.49 7.19
CA VAL A 35 3.43 -6.43 6.11
C VAL A 35 4.93 -6.48 5.94
N ASP A 36 5.43 -7.58 5.38
CA ASP A 36 6.84 -7.67 5.10
C ASP A 36 7.16 -6.95 3.78
N GLU A 37 8.46 -6.82 3.51
CA GLU A 37 8.90 -6.09 2.32
C GLU A 37 8.43 -6.72 1.03
N SER A 38 8.23 -8.02 0.99
CA SER A 38 7.80 -8.69 -0.24
C SER A 38 6.41 -8.24 -0.67
N VAL A 39 5.52 -7.97 0.30
CA VAL A 39 4.18 -7.46 0.00
C VAL A 39 4.27 -6.04 -0.55
N PHE A 40 5.10 -5.21 0.05
CA PHE A 40 5.31 -3.85 -0.43
C PHE A 40 5.88 -3.85 -1.85
N ARG A 41 6.89 -4.68 -2.10
CA ARG A 41 7.49 -4.76 -3.44
C ARG A 41 6.49 -5.29 -4.47
N GLY A 42 5.67 -6.26 -4.08
CA GLY A 42 4.63 -6.76 -4.97
C GLY A 42 3.64 -5.66 -5.36
N LEU A 43 3.28 -4.83 -4.40
CA LEU A 43 2.36 -3.74 -4.65
C LEU A 43 2.95 -2.70 -5.61
N VAL A 44 4.18 -2.24 -5.35
CA VAL A 44 4.77 -1.15 -6.13
C VAL A 44 5.21 -1.59 -7.53
N THR A 45 5.39 -2.90 -7.74
CA THR A 45 5.75 -3.42 -9.06
C THR A 45 4.55 -4.01 -9.80
N ALA A 46 3.37 -4.06 -9.17
CA ALA A 46 2.19 -4.63 -9.80
C ALA A 46 1.75 -3.81 -11.00
N GLU A 47 1.22 -4.49 -11.99
CA GLU A 47 0.66 -3.85 -13.16
C GLU A 47 -0.50 -2.93 -12.78
N SER A 48 -1.28 -3.36 -11.77
CA SER A 48 -2.34 -2.54 -11.19
C SER A 48 -2.21 -2.59 -9.67
N ALA A 49 -1.74 -1.50 -9.08
CA ALA A 49 -1.58 -1.42 -7.63
C ALA A 49 -2.93 -1.54 -6.92
N GLY A 50 -3.97 -0.95 -7.48
CA GLY A 50 -5.29 -1.03 -6.88
C GLY A 50 -5.83 -2.46 -6.83
N ARG A 51 -5.61 -3.22 -7.90
CA ARG A 51 -6.04 -4.62 -7.95
C ARG A 51 -5.21 -5.47 -6.98
N PHE A 52 -3.91 -5.24 -6.95
CA PHE A 52 -3.03 -5.96 -6.02
C PHE A 52 -3.48 -5.71 -4.57
N PHE A 53 -3.75 -4.46 -4.24
CA PHE A 53 -4.23 -4.10 -2.92
C PHE A 53 -5.52 -4.84 -2.57
N SER A 54 -6.50 -4.82 -3.48
CA SER A 54 -7.79 -5.45 -3.23
C SER A 54 -7.69 -6.95 -3.05
N GLN A 55 -6.83 -7.60 -3.82
CA GLN A 55 -6.71 -9.06 -3.81
C GLN A 55 -5.78 -9.60 -2.74
N HIS A 56 -4.70 -8.89 -2.42
CA HIS A 56 -3.64 -9.42 -1.58
C HIS A 56 -3.46 -8.72 -0.25
N ILE A 57 -3.93 -7.49 -0.12
CA ILE A 57 -3.72 -6.74 1.11
C ILE A 57 -5.01 -6.56 1.89
N ARG A 58 -6.03 -6.03 1.24
CA ARG A 58 -7.29 -5.72 1.89
C ARG A 58 -7.94 -6.93 2.56
N LYS A 59 -7.84 -8.09 1.93
CA LYS A 59 -8.47 -9.31 2.45
C LYS A 59 -7.65 -10.03 3.51
N GLN A 60 -6.35 -9.80 3.54
CA GLN A 60 -5.45 -10.54 4.42
C GLN A 60 -4.93 -9.72 5.60
N PHE A 61 -4.96 -8.43 5.50
CA PHE A 61 -4.41 -7.55 6.54
C PHE A 61 -5.43 -6.51 6.95
N THR A 62 -5.38 -6.13 8.23
CA THR A 62 -6.24 -5.08 8.74
C THR A 62 -5.49 -3.76 8.71
N GLY A 63 -6.02 -2.76 7.99
CA GLY A 63 -5.42 -1.46 7.92
C GLY A 63 -5.79 -0.61 9.13
N LYS A 64 -4.86 0.21 9.58
CA LYS A 64 -5.10 1.14 10.67
C LYS A 64 -5.09 2.56 10.11
N LYS A 65 -6.21 3.25 10.22
CA LYS A 65 -6.34 4.61 9.72
C LYS A 65 -5.44 5.56 10.50
N LEU A 66 -4.69 6.38 9.79
CA LEU A 66 -3.77 7.35 10.37
C LEU A 66 -4.39 8.73 10.54
#